data_8c49519403feb334515ad909fd8c62d2
#
_entry.id   8c49519403feb334515ad909fd8c62d2
#
_cell.length_a   1.000
_cell.length_b   1.000
_cell.length_c   1.000
_cell.angle_alpha   90.00
_cell.angle_beta   90.00
_cell.angle_gamma   90.00
#
_symmetry.space_group_name_H-M   'P 1'
#
loop_
_entity.id
_entity.type
_entity.pdbx_description
1 polymer ?
#
loop_
_entity_poly.entity_id
_entity_poly.type
_entity_poly.pdbx_seq_one_letter_code
_entity_poly.pdbx_strand_id
1 'polypeptide(L)'
;MRNILVNTNSVTVSAALLNALSKNNVHSVFCDDRHNPSFELAPFSNHTEFAGKLMDQCMWNEERKLLVWQHIVISKIKNQRMLLKKLNIDSCKSLLEYEQSVLPGDENNCEAQAARI
;
A
#
# COMPACT_ATOMS: atom_id res chain seq x y z
N MET A 1 -1.06 -9.24 9.36
CA MET A 1 0.31 -8.87 9.03
C MET A 1 0.69 -7.68 9.89
N ARG A 2 1.84 -7.70 10.55
CA ARG A 2 2.33 -6.59 11.37
C ARG A 2 3.53 -5.97 10.67
N ASN A 3 3.55 -4.64 10.58
CA ASN A 3 4.62 -3.92 9.91
C ASN A 3 5.24 -2.89 10.86
N ILE A 4 6.56 -2.73 10.77
CA ILE A 4 7.31 -1.68 11.46
C ILE A 4 7.99 -0.84 10.39
N LEU A 5 7.86 0.48 10.51
CA LEU A 5 8.58 1.45 9.69
C LEU A 5 9.65 2.11 10.56
N VAL A 6 10.90 1.92 10.18
CA VAL A 6 12.06 2.58 10.81
C VAL A 6 12.43 3.78 9.95
N ASN A 7 11.95 4.93 10.37
CA ASN A 7 12.06 6.18 9.61
C ASN A 7 13.16 7.11 10.17
N THR A 8 14.30 6.52 10.54
CA THR A 8 15.45 7.26 11.06
C THR A 8 16.75 6.46 10.86
N ASN A 9 17.84 7.15 10.54
CA ASN A 9 19.16 6.56 10.39
C ASN A 9 19.93 6.44 11.72
N SER A 10 19.39 7.01 12.81
CA SER A 10 20.04 7.04 14.14
C SER A 10 19.60 5.88 15.03
N VAL A 11 19.25 4.72 14.44
CA VAL A 11 18.84 3.52 15.18
C VAL A 11 19.87 2.41 15.03
N THR A 12 20.26 1.83 16.16
CA THR A 12 21.03 0.58 16.20
C THR A 12 20.11 -0.58 16.53
N VAL A 13 20.13 -1.63 15.73
CA VAL A 13 19.24 -2.79 15.88
C VAL A 13 20.08 -4.03 16.18
N SER A 14 19.73 -4.76 17.25
CA SER A 14 20.43 -6.01 17.57
C SER A 14 19.89 -7.19 16.77
N ALA A 15 20.76 -8.18 16.48
CA ALA A 15 20.34 -9.43 15.83
C ALA A 15 19.25 -10.17 16.63
N ALA A 16 19.26 -10.06 17.96
CA ALA A 16 18.22 -10.64 18.82
C ALA A 16 16.84 -10.02 18.52
N LEU A 17 16.77 -8.69 18.36
CA LEU A 17 15.53 -8.01 17.99
C LEU A 17 15.06 -8.44 16.59
N LEU A 18 15.97 -8.47 15.59
CA LEU A 18 15.63 -8.91 14.23
C LEU A 18 15.07 -10.33 14.22
N ASN A 19 15.68 -11.26 14.97
CA ASN A 19 15.18 -12.61 15.12
C ASN A 19 13.80 -12.66 15.82
N ALA A 20 13.56 -11.82 16.82
CA ALA A 20 12.26 -11.74 17.47
C ALA A 20 11.18 -11.20 16.52
N LEU A 21 11.49 -10.19 15.72
CA LEU A 21 10.58 -9.66 14.68
C LEU A 21 10.25 -10.75 13.64
N SER A 22 11.26 -11.46 13.15
CA SER A 22 11.09 -12.54 12.18
C SER A 22 10.20 -13.67 12.74
N LYS A 23 10.44 -14.14 13.98
CA LYS A 23 9.63 -15.17 14.63
C LYS A 23 8.16 -14.77 14.81
N ASN A 24 7.88 -13.48 14.95
CA ASN A 24 6.53 -12.95 15.09
C ASN A 24 5.90 -12.50 13.75
N ASN A 25 6.50 -12.86 12.60
CA ASN A 25 6.04 -12.48 11.27
C ASN A 25 5.83 -10.97 11.11
N VAL A 26 6.78 -10.18 11.63
CA VAL A 26 6.78 -8.73 11.51
C VAL A 26 7.67 -8.32 10.35
N HIS A 27 7.11 -7.64 9.35
CA HIS A 27 7.86 -7.00 8.29
C HIS A 27 8.42 -5.66 8.78
N SER A 28 9.68 -5.41 8.52
CA SER A 28 10.32 -4.17 8.92
C SER A 28 10.88 -3.46 7.68
N VAL A 29 10.41 -2.23 7.45
CA VAL A 29 10.87 -1.37 6.35
C VAL A 29 11.77 -0.30 6.93
N PHE A 30 12.93 -0.12 6.33
CA PHE A 30 13.92 0.89 6.71
C PHE A 30 13.98 1.97 5.66
N CYS A 31 13.98 3.23 6.10
CA CYS A 31 14.02 4.39 5.23
C CYS A 31 15.42 5.02 5.19
N ASP A 32 15.69 5.71 4.09
CA ASP A 32 16.87 6.56 3.93
C ASP A 32 16.73 7.92 4.67
N ASP A 33 17.72 8.79 4.51
CA ASP A 33 17.74 10.15 5.08
C ASP A 33 16.68 11.09 4.48
N ARG A 34 16.07 10.70 3.35
CA ARG A 34 14.96 11.41 2.69
C ARG A 34 13.61 10.80 3.01
N HIS A 35 13.55 9.87 3.97
CA HIS A 35 12.35 9.14 4.37
C HIS A 35 11.76 8.23 3.29
N ASN A 36 12.53 7.89 2.25
CA ASN A 36 12.11 6.90 1.26
C ASN A 36 12.43 5.49 1.74
N PRO A 37 11.57 4.50 1.48
CA PRO A 37 11.89 3.09 1.74
C PRO A 37 13.14 2.67 0.98
N SER A 38 14.14 2.14 1.70
CA SER A 38 15.43 1.74 1.15
C SER A 38 15.58 0.24 1.06
N PHE A 39 15.16 -0.48 2.09
CA PHE A 39 15.17 -1.94 2.12
C PHE A 39 14.15 -2.47 3.14
N GLU A 40 13.83 -3.75 3.02
CA GLU A 40 12.96 -4.43 3.98
C GLU A 40 13.61 -5.69 4.54
N LEU A 41 13.20 -6.03 5.77
CA LEU A 41 13.49 -7.30 6.41
C LEU A 41 12.19 -8.11 6.48
N ALA A 42 12.14 -9.23 5.76
CA ALA A 42 11.01 -10.14 5.73
C ALA A 42 11.39 -11.53 6.27
N PRO A 43 10.53 -12.18 7.06
CA PRO A 43 10.75 -13.55 7.53
C PRO A 43 10.78 -14.55 6.37
N PHE A 44 11.74 -15.49 6.38
CA PHE A 44 11.80 -16.56 5.37
C PHE A 44 10.61 -17.53 5.43
N SER A 45 9.96 -17.68 6.58
CA SER A 45 8.88 -18.65 6.80
C SER A 45 7.59 -18.36 6.00
N ASN A 46 7.44 -17.18 5.42
CA ASN A 46 6.23 -16.79 4.66
C ASN A 46 6.27 -17.17 3.16
N HIS A 47 7.34 -17.79 2.69
CA HIS A 47 7.53 -18.01 1.25
C HIS A 47 6.66 -19.11 0.65
N THR A 48 6.21 -20.10 1.42
CA THR A 48 5.39 -21.22 0.91
C THR A 48 4.02 -20.77 0.42
N GLU A 49 3.36 -19.86 1.14
CA GLU A 49 2.08 -19.28 0.68
C GLU A 49 2.26 -18.20 -0.39
N PHE A 50 3.40 -17.50 -0.37
CA PHE A 50 3.68 -16.42 -1.30
C PHE A 50 3.81 -16.94 -2.73
N ALA A 51 4.52 -18.04 -2.94
CA ALA A 51 4.68 -18.62 -4.27
C ALA A 51 3.33 -19.02 -4.90
N GLY A 52 2.44 -19.64 -4.11
CA GLY A 52 1.08 -19.98 -4.56
C GLY A 52 0.28 -18.73 -4.97
N LYS A 53 0.26 -17.72 -4.10
CA LYS A 53 -0.45 -16.45 -4.38
C LYS A 53 0.10 -15.72 -5.60
N LEU A 54 1.44 -15.75 -5.80
CA LEU A 54 2.08 -15.15 -6.97
C LEU A 54 1.69 -15.88 -8.25
N MET A 55 1.70 -17.22 -8.24
CA MET A 55 1.25 -18.03 -9.37
C MET A 55 -0.21 -17.75 -9.71
N ASP A 56 -1.09 -17.73 -8.70
CA ASP A 56 -2.51 -17.38 -8.88
C ASP A 56 -2.67 -15.99 -9.52
N GLN A 57 -1.88 -15.02 -9.07
CA GLN A 57 -1.92 -13.64 -9.59
C GLN A 57 -1.41 -13.57 -11.05
N CYS A 58 -0.38 -14.35 -11.39
CA CYS A 58 0.12 -14.43 -12.77
C CYS A 58 -0.92 -15.02 -13.73
N MET A 59 -1.80 -15.89 -13.21
CA MET A 59 -2.86 -16.53 -14.01
C MET A 59 -4.14 -15.68 -14.14
N TRP A 60 -4.20 -14.51 -13.54
CA TRP A 60 -5.37 -13.64 -13.68
C TRP A 60 -5.55 -13.20 -15.13
N ASN A 61 -6.80 -13.30 -15.61
CA ASN A 61 -7.19 -12.73 -16.89
C ASN A 61 -7.23 -11.19 -16.81
N GLU A 62 -7.26 -10.54 -17.97
CA GLU A 62 -7.24 -9.08 -18.05
C GLU A 62 -8.45 -8.44 -17.35
N GLU A 63 -9.65 -9.01 -17.49
CA GLU A 63 -10.84 -8.51 -16.82
C GLU A 63 -10.66 -8.45 -15.29
N ARG A 64 -10.12 -9.51 -14.69
CA ARG A 64 -9.84 -9.54 -13.25
C ARG A 64 -8.82 -8.51 -12.83
N LYS A 65 -7.76 -8.31 -13.63
CA LYS A 65 -6.75 -7.28 -13.36
C LYS A 65 -7.36 -5.87 -13.37
N LEU A 66 -8.20 -5.57 -14.37
CA LEU A 66 -8.89 -4.29 -14.49
C LEU A 66 -9.82 -4.02 -13.30
N LEU A 67 -10.60 -5.02 -12.86
CA LEU A 67 -11.47 -4.91 -11.70
C LEU A 67 -10.70 -4.72 -10.39
N VAL A 68 -9.62 -5.46 -10.20
CA VAL A 68 -8.77 -5.31 -9.01
C VAL A 68 -8.15 -3.91 -8.98
N TRP A 69 -7.64 -3.42 -10.13
CA TRP A 69 -7.10 -2.07 -10.23
C TRP A 69 -8.16 -1.01 -9.89
N GLN A 70 -9.37 -1.12 -10.43
CA GLN A 70 -10.50 -0.26 -10.10
C GLN A 70 -10.73 -0.19 -8.58
N HIS A 71 -10.77 -1.34 -7.89
CA HIS A 71 -10.95 -1.40 -6.44
C HIS A 71 -9.82 -0.74 -5.66
N ILE A 72 -8.58 -0.87 -6.14
CA ILE A 72 -7.41 -0.21 -5.53
C ILE A 72 -7.55 1.31 -5.65
N VAL A 73 -7.87 1.82 -6.83
CA VAL A 73 -8.04 3.26 -7.08
C VAL A 73 -9.19 3.83 -6.25
N ILE A 74 -10.35 3.18 -6.23
CA ILE A 74 -11.49 3.58 -5.39
C ILE A 74 -11.07 3.68 -3.91
N SER A 75 -10.38 2.65 -3.40
CA SER A 75 -9.93 2.62 -2.00
C SER A 75 -8.92 3.73 -1.69
N LYS A 76 -8.03 4.04 -2.62
CA LYS A 76 -7.04 5.11 -2.51
C LYS A 76 -7.73 6.48 -2.43
N ILE A 77 -8.63 6.79 -3.36
CA ILE A 77 -9.40 8.05 -3.39
C ILE A 77 -10.27 8.19 -2.13
N LYS A 78 -10.93 7.12 -1.72
CA LYS A 78 -11.73 7.08 -0.48
C LYS A 78 -10.89 7.41 0.75
N ASN A 79 -9.71 6.82 0.88
CA ASN A 79 -8.82 7.08 2.02
C ASN A 79 -8.32 8.53 2.03
N GLN A 80 -7.97 9.08 0.86
CA GLN A 80 -7.62 10.49 0.70
C GLN A 80 -8.77 11.40 1.13
N ARG A 81 -9.99 11.15 0.64
CA ARG A 81 -11.19 11.90 1.01
C ARG A 81 -11.47 11.84 2.51
N MET A 82 -11.33 10.65 3.12
CA MET A 82 -11.53 10.49 4.56
C MET A 82 -10.50 11.27 5.38
N LEU A 83 -9.25 11.31 4.93
CA LEU A 83 -8.19 12.09 5.56
C LEU A 83 -8.49 13.59 5.48
N LEU A 84 -8.82 14.12 4.30
CA LEU A 84 -9.15 15.54 4.13
C LEU A 84 -10.38 15.93 4.94
N LYS A 85 -11.40 15.07 5.00
CA LYS A 85 -12.57 15.28 5.87
C LYS A 85 -12.18 15.37 7.34
N LYS A 86 -11.26 14.54 7.81
CA LYS A 86 -10.76 14.56 9.19
C LYS A 86 -9.96 15.82 9.50
N LEU A 87 -9.31 16.39 8.49
CA LEU A 87 -8.55 17.65 8.58
C LEU A 87 -9.41 18.90 8.35
N ASN A 88 -10.72 18.75 8.12
CA ASN A 88 -11.66 19.82 7.78
C ASN A 88 -11.28 20.62 6.52
N ILE A 89 -10.70 19.95 5.52
CA ILE A 89 -10.34 20.54 4.24
C ILE A 89 -11.49 20.32 3.25
N ASP A 90 -11.97 21.36 2.61
CA ASP A 90 -13.18 21.38 1.77
C ASP A 90 -12.95 20.91 0.32
N SER A 91 -12.32 19.75 0.15
CA SER A 91 -12.14 19.11 -1.16
C SER A 91 -12.89 17.78 -1.28
N CYS A 92 -13.78 17.49 -0.31
CA CYS A 92 -14.42 16.18 -0.20
C CYS A 92 -15.43 15.88 -1.32
N LYS A 93 -16.07 16.89 -1.92
CA LYS A 93 -17.09 16.69 -2.96
C LYS A 93 -16.48 16.17 -4.26
N SER A 94 -15.44 16.83 -4.77
CA SER A 94 -14.75 16.40 -6.00
C SER A 94 -14.15 15.00 -5.87
N LEU A 95 -13.57 14.68 -4.70
CA LEU A 95 -13.05 13.33 -4.45
C LEU A 95 -14.16 12.28 -4.39
N LEU A 96 -15.35 12.62 -3.89
CA LEU A 96 -16.50 11.70 -3.90
C LEU A 96 -16.97 11.40 -5.34
N GLU A 97 -17.01 12.41 -6.20
CA GLU A 97 -17.34 12.25 -7.62
C GLU A 97 -16.33 11.34 -8.32
N TYR A 98 -15.04 11.53 -8.10
CA TYR A 98 -14.01 10.64 -8.63
C TYR A 98 -14.13 9.22 -8.07
N GLU A 99 -14.32 9.04 -6.76
CA GLU A 99 -14.52 7.74 -6.12
C GLU A 99 -15.67 6.94 -6.78
N GLN A 100 -16.76 7.61 -7.16
CA GLN A 100 -17.95 7.00 -7.76
C GLN A 100 -17.84 6.76 -9.27
N SER A 101 -16.93 7.45 -9.94
CA SER A 101 -16.80 7.40 -11.40
C SER A 101 -15.67 6.53 -11.94
N VAL A 102 -14.86 5.90 -11.05
CA VAL A 102 -13.76 5.04 -11.48
C VAL A 102 -14.24 3.89 -12.34
N LEU A 103 -13.76 3.80 -13.57
CA LEU A 103 -14.03 2.68 -14.49
C LEU A 103 -13.03 1.53 -14.27
N PRO A 104 -13.32 0.30 -14.75
CA PRO A 104 -12.35 -0.79 -14.75
C PRO A 104 -11.01 -0.35 -15.36
N GLY A 105 -9.90 -0.67 -14.70
CA GLY A 105 -8.58 -0.23 -15.14
C GLY A 105 -8.27 1.26 -14.95
N ASP A 106 -9.20 2.04 -14.37
CA ASP A 106 -9.11 3.50 -14.24
C ASP A 106 -8.94 4.22 -15.60
N GLU A 107 -9.66 3.75 -16.64
CA GLU A 107 -9.57 4.29 -18.00
C GLU A 107 -9.84 5.81 -18.07
N ASN A 108 -10.65 6.33 -17.17
CA ASN A 108 -10.93 7.77 -17.04
C ASN A 108 -9.93 8.52 -16.16
N ASN A 109 -8.86 7.86 -15.71
CA ASN A 109 -7.73 8.45 -14.99
C ASN A 109 -8.13 9.24 -13.72
N CYS A 110 -9.09 8.71 -12.97
CA CYS A 110 -9.57 9.32 -11.72
C CYS A 110 -8.47 9.40 -10.64
N GLU A 111 -7.52 8.45 -10.63
CA GLU A 111 -6.40 8.48 -9.69
C GLU A 111 -5.56 9.75 -9.86
N ALA A 112 -5.16 10.07 -11.09
CA ALA A 112 -4.35 11.25 -11.36
C ALA A 112 -5.12 12.55 -11.13
N GLN A 113 -6.43 12.57 -11.39
CA GLN A 113 -7.28 13.73 -11.10
C GLN A 113 -7.43 13.95 -9.60
N ALA A 114 -7.67 12.88 -8.83
CA ALA A 114 -7.74 12.95 -7.37
C ALA A 114 -6.41 13.35 -6.70
N ALA A 115 -5.27 12.95 -7.29
CA ALA A 115 -3.95 13.28 -6.75
C ALA A 115 -3.58 14.78 -6.89
N ARG A 116 -4.34 15.55 -7.67
CA ARG A 116 -4.11 17.01 -7.86
C ARG A 116 -4.87 17.88 -6.85
N ILE A 117 -5.75 17.28 -6.05
CA ILE A 117 -6.51 17.91 -5.00
C ILE A 117 -5.72 17.92 -3.68
#